data_03d17d99516ac6249a5aea42207b6bf6
#
_entry.id   03d17d99516ac6249a5aea42207b6bf6
#
_cell.length_a   1.000
_cell.length_b   1.000
_cell.length_c   1.000
_cell.angle_alpha   90.00
_cell.angle_beta   90.00
_cell.angle_gamma   90.00
#
_symmetry.space_group_name_H-M   'P 1'
#
loop_
_entity.id
_entity.type
_entity.pdbx_description
1 polymer ?
#
loop_
_entity_poly.entity_id
_entity_poly.type
_entity_poly.pdbx_seq_one_letter_code
_entity_poly.pdbx_strand_id
1 'polypeptide(L)'
;TFENNALELIASDAIIRSDKPIRPVFLEKALADGLRIGQTTVFPTMAQFGEQAKLVSLKAVSSSYPLRGMLRLKNGSIVLQRGQVWIDPQLAKILHIEIGDKNQLGEIKFTVSDFIDRELDRGASFMNFSPRVMMHADDLAATKLLGLGSRASYRLLLAGSADMSLKQAQVNVKKY
;
A
#
# COMPACT_ATOMS: atom_id res chain seq x y z
N THR A 1 -12.10 20.57 -7.78
CA THR A 1 -10.98 21.53 -7.88
C THR A 1 -9.65 20.81 -8.06
N PHE A 2 -8.65 21.47 -8.63
CA PHE A 2 -7.31 20.92 -8.89
C PHE A 2 -6.65 20.38 -7.61
N GLU A 3 -6.78 21.09 -6.50
CA GLU A 3 -6.23 20.67 -5.20
C GLU A 3 -6.85 19.35 -4.72
N ASN A 4 -8.16 19.20 -4.80
CA ASN A 4 -8.83 17.95 -4.40
C ASN A 4 -8.41 16.77 -5.28
N ASN A 5 -8.27 16.99 -6.59
CA ASN A 5 -7.81 15.97 -7.52
C ASN A 5 -6.35 15.55 -7.23
N ALA A 6 -5.49 16.51 -6.89
CA ALA A 6 -4.10 16.23 -6.53
C ALA A 6 -4.01 15.42 -5.22
N LEU A 7 -4.85 15.72 -4.23
CA LEU A 7 -4.89 14.97 -2.97
C LEU A 7 -5.41 13.54 -3.15
N GLU A 8 -6.38 13.33 -4.03
CA GLU A 8 -6.84 11.99 -4.38
C GLU A 8 -5.72 11.15 -5.03
N LEU A 9 -4.88 11.79 -5.86
CA LEU A 9 -3.75 11.11 -6.52
C LEU A 9 -2.68 10.61 -5.56
N ILE A 10 -2.58 11.16 -4.36
CA ILE A 10 -1.65 10.71 -3.31
C ILE A 10 -2.33 9.85 -2.25
N ALA A 11 -3.62 9.61 -2.37
CA ALA A 11 -4.44 8.81 -1.46
C ALA A 11 -4.52 9.37 -0.02
N SER A 12 -4.16 10.63 0.18
CA SER A 12 -4.14 11.29 1.50
C SER A 12 -4.03 12.81 1.35
N ASP A 13 -4.11 13.54 2.46
CA ASP A 13 -3.87 14.99 2.48
C ASP A 13 -2.37 15.29 2.54
N ALA A 14 -1.58 14.38 3.09
CA ALA A 14 -0.12 14.49 3.12
C ALA A 14 0.55 13.13 3.26
N ILE A 15 1.80 13.05 2.88
CA ILE A 15 2.62 11.84 2.97
C ILE A 15 3.94 12.18 3.66
N ILE A 16 4.31 11.39 4.67
CA ILE A 16 5.65 11.34 5.23
C ILE A 16 6.34 10.11 4.65
N ARG A 17 7.51 10.32 4.06
CA ARG A 17 8.30 9.26 3.43
C ARG A 17 9.55 8.97 4.25
N SER A 18 9.92 7.71 4.36
CA SER A 18 11.12 7.28 5.06
C SER A 18 11.70 6.04 4.40
N ASP A 19 13.01 5.87 4.49
CA ASP A 19 13.72 4.64 4.16
C ASP A 19 13.82 3.66 5.34
N LYS A 20 13.25 4.06 6.48
CA LYS A 20 13.20 3.28 7.72
C LYS A 20 11.77 3.19 8.22
N PRO A 21 11.44 2.17 9.03
CA PRO A 21 10.13 2.06 9.65
C PRO A 21 9.73 3.35 10.36
N ILE A 22 8.48 3.75 10.19
CA ILE A 22 7.93 4.94 10.84
C ILE A 22 7.89 4.71 12.35
N ARG A 23 8.50 5.63 13.10
CA ARG A 23 8.53 5.51 14.56
C ARG A 23 7.16 5.70 15.18
N PRO A 24 6.79 4.91 16.20
CA PRO A 24 5.47 5.00 16.84
C PRO A 24 5.10 6.40 17.35
N VAL A 25 6.08 7.20 17.76
CA VAL A 25 5.84 8.58 18.23
C VAL A 25 5.13 9.45 17.19
N PHE A 26 5.42 9.27 15.91
CA PHE A 26 4.73 10.01 14.84
C PHE A 26 3.28 9.57 14.67
N LEU A 27 3.03 8.27 14.83
CA LEU A 27 1.67 7.71 14.78
C LEU A 27 0.81 8.24 15.92
N GLU A 28 1.34 8.18 17.13
CA GLU A 28 0.67 8.67 18.35
C GLU A 28 0.36 10.17 18.25
N LYS A 29 1.33 10.95 17.78
CA LYS A 29 1.15 12.38 17.60
C LYS A 29 0.09 12.71 16.56
N ALA A 30 0.07 12.00 15.42
CA ALA A 30 -0.94 12.18 14.38
C ALA A 30 -2.35 11.88 14.90
N LEU A 31 -2.51 10.78 15.63
CA LEU A 31 -3.79 10.43 16.26
C LEU A 31 -4.21 11.45 17.30
N ALA A 32 -3.28 11.94 18.12
CA ALA A 32 -3.56 12.98 19.13
C ALA A 32 -4.01 14.30 18.47
N ASP A 33 -3.49 14.62 17.28
CA ASP A 33 -3.91 15.79 16.50
C ASP A 33 -5.24 15.56 15.74
N GLY A 34 -5.90 14.42 15.92
CA GLY A 34 -7.17 14.09 15.28
C GLY A 34 -7.07 13.70 13.82
N LEU A 35 -5.88 13.36 13.35
CA LEU A 35 -5.66 12.92 11.97
C LEU A 35 -5.98 11.43 11.81
N ARG A 36 -6.51 11.07 10.64
CA ARG A 36 -6.55 9.67 10.20
C ARG A 36 -5.19 9.29 9.64
N ILE A 37 -4.74 8.09 9.93
CA ILE A 37 -3.45 7.59 9.45
C ILE A 37 -3.63 6.33 8.62
N GLY A 38 -2.76 6.18 7.62
CA GLY A 38 -2.55 4.96 6.87
C GLY A 38 -1.07 4.72 6.70
N GLN A 39 -0.67 3.47 6.56
CA GLN A 39 0.72 3.13 6.36
C GLN A 39 0.89 2.26 5.13
N THR A 40 1.93 2.51 4.38
CA THR A 40 2.35 1.65 3.27
C THR A 40 3.83 1.35 3.36
N THR A 41 4.20 0.11 3.00
CA THR A 41 5.59 -0.33 2.87
C THR A 41 5.75 -0.94 1.50
N VAL A 42 6.71 -0.44 0.72
CA VAL A 42 6.96 -0.89 -0.66
C VAL A 42 8.40 -1.33 -0.81
N PHE A 43 8.59 -2.52 -1.36
CA PHE A 43 9.93 -3.06 -1.65
C PHE A 43 9.87 -4.10 -2.76
N PRO A 44 11.00 -4.31 -3.50
CA PRO A 44 11.08 -5.36 -4.50
C PRO A 44 11.27 -6.72 -3.84
N THR A 45 10.60 -7.73 -4.37
CA THR A 45 10.78 -9.11 -3.93
C THR A 45 10.40 -10.10 -5.03
N MET A 46 10.84 -11.34 -4.89
CA MET A 46 10.39 -12.42 -5.77
C MET A 46 9.07 -12.98 -5.27
N ALA A 47 8.09 -12.99 -6.15
CA ALA A 47 6.79 -13.63 -5.90
C ALA A 47 6.73 -14.95 -6.66
N GLN A 48 6.30 -16.02 -6.02
CA GLN A 48 6.18 -17.33 -6.62
C GLN A 48 4.72 -17.72 -6.83
N PHE A 49 4.40 -18.12 -8.06
CA PHE A 49 3.09 -18.61 -8.48
C PHE A 49 3.26 -20.00 -9.08
N GLY A 50 2.97 -21.05 -8.28
CA GLY A 50 3.27 -22.42 -8.70
C GLY A 50 4.78 -22.60 -8.90
N GLU A 51 5.18 -22.99 -10.08
CA GLU A 51 6.59 -23.17 -10.46
C GLU A 51 7.24 -21.91 -11.06
N GLN A 52 6.44 -20.85 -11.26
CA GLN A 52 6.91 -19.61 -11.86
C GLN A 52 7.26 -18.58 -10.77
N ALA A 53 8.38 -17.88 -10.95
CA ALA A 53 8.80 -16.79 -10.08
C ALA A 53 8.97 -15.50 -10.87
N LYS A 54 8.56 -14.38 -10.29
CA LYS A 54 8.66 -13.06 -10.92
C LYS A 54 9.07 -12.01 -9.91
N LEU A 55 9.95 -11.10 -10.31
CA LEU A 55 10.26 -9.92 -9.52
C LEU A 55 9.06 -8.98 -9.54
N VAL A 56 8.58 -8.63 -8.37
CA VAL A 56 7.42 -7.75 -8.17
C VAL A 56 7.76 -6.60 -7.24
N SER A 57 6.97 -5.54 -7.31
CA SER A 57 6.95 -4.49 -6.33
C SER A 57 5.85 -4.80 -5.32
N LEU A 58 6.24 -5.29 -4.13
CA LEU A 58 5.30 -5.65 -3.08
C LEU A 58 4.94 -4.41 -2.26
N LYS A 59 3.65 -4.18 -2.09
CA LYS A 59 3.11 -3.07 -1.28
C LYS A 59 2.22 -3.62 -0.18
N ALA A 60 2.68 -3.46 1.06
CA ALA A 60 1.89 -3.78 2.24
C ALA A 60 1.13 -2.53 2.67
N VAL A 61 -0.17 -2.63 2.85
CA VAL A 61 -1.05 -1.51 3.18
C VAL A 61 -1.83 -1.79 4.45
N SER A 62 -1.98 -0.76 5.28
CA SER A 62 -2.88 -0.82 6.44
C SER A 62 -4.35 -0.84 5.98
N SER A 63 -5.24 -1.32 6.85
CA SER A 63 -6.67 -1.44 6.54
C SER A 63 -7.34 -0.10 6.21
N SER A 64 -6.78 1.01 6.66
CA SER A 64 -7.27 2.37 6.37
C SER A 64 -6.87 2.92 5.00
N TYR A 65 -5.99 2.23 4.28
CA TYR A 65 -5.54 2.65 2.95
C TYR A 65 -6.63 2.39 1.87
N PRO A 66 -6.86 3.29 0.92
CA PRO A 66 -6.36 4.65 0.86
C PRO A 66 -7.19 5.60 1.74
N LEU A 67 -6.58 6.66 2.28
CA LEU A 67 -7.28 7.66 3.10
C LEU A 67 -8.12 8.64 2.27
N ARG A 68 -7.75 8.85 1.02
CA ARG A 68 -8.45 9.68 0.03
C ARG A 68 -8.53 8.94 -1.29
N GLY A 69 -9.59 9.21 -2.06
CA GLY A 69 -9.81 8.53 -3.32
C GLY A 69 -10.25 7.09 -3.15
N MET A 70 -10.30 6.37 -4.25
CA MET A 70 -10.71 4.96 -4.29
C MET A 70 -9.69 4.14 -5.07
N LEU A 71 -9.23 3.05 -4.47
CA LEU A 71 -8.53 2.00 -5.17
C LEU A 71 -9.54 1.21 -6.02
N ARG A 72 -9.25 1.06 -7.31
CA ARG A 72 -10.15 0.34 -8.23
C ARG A 72 -9.64 -1.07 -8.47
N LEU A 73 -10.53 -2.02 -8.27
CA LEU A 73 -10.30 -3.44 -8.50
C LEU A 73 -11.27 -3.97 -9.54
N LYS A 74 -10.82 -4.91 -10.35
CA LYS A 74 -11.60 -5.40 -11.50
C LYS A 74 -12.88 -6.12 -11.09
N ASN A 75 -12.87 -6.85 -9.99
CA ASN A 75 -14.04 -7.59 -9.48
C ASN A 75 -14.76 -6.85 -8.34
N GLY A 76 -14.42 -5.57 -8.12
CA GLY A 76 -15.12 -4.73 -7.17
C GLY A 76 -14.83 -5.00 -5.69
N SER A 77 -13.74 -5.70 -5.36
CA SER A 77 -13.32 -5.88 -3.97
C SER A 77 -13.10 -4.52 -3.30
N ILE A 78 -13.50 -4.39 -2.05
CA ILE A 78 -13.43 -3.15 -1.29
C ILE A 78 -12.37 -3.23 -0.20
N VAL A 79 -12.23 -4.38 0.44
CA VAL A 79 -11.34 -4.61 1.58
C VAL A 79 -10.36 -5.72 1.25
N LEU A 80 -9.07 -5.42 1.44
CA LEU A 80 -8.01 -6.42 1.37
C LEU A 80 -7.93 -7.14 2.72
N GLN A 81 -8.28 -8.42 2.71
CA GLN A 81 -8.30 -9.25 3.92
C GLN A 81 -6.94 -9.89 4.18
N ARG A 82 -6.73 -10.29 5.43
CA ARG A 82 -5.58 -11.10 5.82
C ARG A 82 -5.53 -12.38 4.99
N GLY A 83 -4.34 -12.79 4.57
CA GLY A 83 -4.14 -13.99 3.76
C GLY A 83 -4.45 -13.83 2.28
N GLN A 84 -4.87 -12.66 1.83
CA GLN A 84 -5.18 -12.35 0.44
C GLN A 84 -4.17 -11.39 -0.17
N VAL A 85 -4.05 -11.44 -1.49
CA VAL A 85 -3.30 -10.45 -2.28
C VAL A 85 -4.12 -9.98 -3.47
N TRP A 86 -3.88 -8.74 -3.86
CA TRP A 86 -4.35 -8.17 -5.11
C TRP A 86 -3.15 -7.96 -6.03
N ILE A 87 -3.27 -8.32 -7.28
CA ILE A 87 -2.14 -8.30 -8.22
C ILE A 87 -2.43 -7.45 -9.45
N ASP A 88 -1.34 -7.00 -10.08
CA ASP A 88 -1.38 -6.31 -11.36
C ASP A 88 -1.98 -7.23 -12.43
N PRO A 89 -2.99 -6.78 -13.20
CA PRO A 89 -3.60 -7.60 -14.26
C PRO A 89 -2.61 -8.04 -15.34
N GLN A 90 -1.58 -7.25 -15.61
CA GLN A 90 -0.56 -7.64 -16.58
C GLN A 90 0.26 -8.82 -16.09
N LEU A 91 0.59 -8.87 -14.79
CA LEU A 91 1.24 -10.02 -14.17
C LEU A 91 0.36 -11.26 -14.27
N ALA A 92 -0.92 -11.12 -13.97
CA ALA A 92 -1.89 -12.20 -14.09
C ALA A 92 -1.97 -12.75 -15.51
N LYS A 93 -1.97 -11.88 -16.51
CA LYS A 93 -2.02 -12.26 -17.92
C LYS A 93 -0.76 -13.01 -18.36
N ILE A 94 0.41 -12.52 -17.99
CA ILE A 94 1.70 -13.12 -18.37
C ILE A 94 1.88 -14.51 -17.76
N LEU A 95 1.51 -14.68 -16.49
CA LEU A 95 1.70 -15.93 -15.74
C LEU A 95 0.45 -16.81 -15.71
N HIS A 96 -0.63 -16.42 -16.39
CA HIS A 96 -1.91 -17.14 -16.43
C HIS A 96 -2.49 -17.37 -15.02
N ILE A 97 -2.51 -16.32 -14.20
CA ILE A 97 -3.01 -16.37 -12.82
C ILE A 97 -4.51 -16.04 -12.80
N GLU A 98 -5.26 -16.86 -12.07
CA GLU A 98 -6.69 -16.69 -11.88
C GLU A 98 -7.02 -16.38 -10.41
N ILE A 99 -8.23 -15.88 -10.15
CA ILE A 99 -8.73 -15.70 -8.78
C ILE A 99 -8.74 -17.07 -8.08
N GLY A 100 -8.23 -17.10 -6.86
CA GLY A 100 -8.09 -18.32 -6.08
C GLY A 100 -6.72 -18.99 -6.17
N ASP A 101 -5.89 -18.60 -7.14
CA ASP A 101 -4.53 -19.11 -7.25
C ASP A 101 -3.68 -18.70 -6.06
N LYS A 102 -2.65 -19.49 -5.77
CA LYS A 102 -1.74 -19.23 -4.66
C LYS A 102 -0.52 -18.43 -5.11
N ASN A 103 -0.18 -17.44 -4.31
CA ASN A 103 1.03 -16.65 -4.43
C ASN A 103 1.88 -16.83 -3.17
N GLN A 104 3.10 -17.32 -3.33
CA GLN A 104 4.03 -17.41 -2.22
C GLN A 104 4.90 -16.16 -2.14
N LEU A 105 4.87 -15.51 -0.99
CA LEU A 105 5.69 -14.36 -0.64
C LEU A 105 6.48 -14.70 0.63
N GLY A 106 7.80 -14.89 0.46
CA GLY A 106 8.62 -15.38 1.56
C GLY A 106 8.12 -16.73 2.09
N GLU A 107 7.83 -16.79 3.36
CA GLU A 107 7.41 -18.05 4.03
C GLU A 107 5.88 -18.28 4.00
N ILE A 108 5.10 -17.37 3.43
CA ILE A 108 3.64 -17.42 3.49
C ILE A 108 3.04 -17.57 2.08
N LYS A 109 2.02 -18.41 1.99
CA LYS A 109 1.17 -18.54 0.79
C LYS A 109 -0.09 -17.69 0.97
N PHE A 110 -0.33 -16.83 -0.02
CA PHE A 110 -1.52 -15.98 -0.09
C PHE A 110 -2.45 -16.47 -1.19
N THR A 111 -3.71 -16.08 -1.11
CA THR A 111 -4.70 -16.34 -2.16
C THR A 111 -4.91 -15.06 -2.97
N VAL A 112 -4.82 -15.17 -4.29
CA VAL A 112 -5.17 -14.07 -5.20
C VAL A 112 -6.68 -13.88 -5.16
N SER A 113 -7.14 -12.71 -4.71
CA SER A 113 -8.57 -12.43 -4.54
C SER A 113 -9.12 -11.39 -5.50
N ASP A 114 -8.29 -10.55 -6.10
CA ASP A 114 -8.70 -9.59 -7.11
C ASP A 114 -7.49 -9.05 -7.91
N PHE A 115 -7.80 -8.27 -8.94
CA PHE A 115 -6.81 -7.60 -9.78
C PHE A 115 -6.94 -6.08 -9.64
N ILE A 116 -5.80 -5.39 -9.57
CA ILE A 116 -5.73 -3.94 -9.39
C ILE A 116 -6.01 -3.26 -10.73
N ASP A 117 -7.14 -2.56 -10.86
CA ASP A 117 -7.45 -1.80 -12.06
C ASP A 117 -6.75 -0.44 -12.05
N ARG A 118 -6.76 0.23 -10.89
CA ARG A 118 -6.11 1.53 -10.73
C ARG A 118 -5.59 1.72 -9.31
N GLU A 119 -4.31 2.04 -9.21
CA GLU A 119 -3.65 2.44 -7.96
C GLU A 119 -3.38 3.95 -7.99
N LEU A 120 -3.75 4.67 -6.91
CA LEU A 120 -3.72 6.14 -6.89
C LEU A 120 -2.32 6.72 -6.64
N ASP A 121 -1.59 6.17 -5.70
CA ASP A 121 -0.35 6.72 -5.17
C ASP A 121 0.91 6.01 -5.68
N ARG A 122 0.84 5.42 -6.86
CA ARG A 122 1.95 4.64 -7.39
C ARG A 122 3.20 5.47 -7.63
N GLY A 123 3.05 6.71 -8.10
CA GLY A 123 4.16 7.61 -8.34
C GLY A 123 5.02 7.22 -9.55
N ALA A 124 6.15 7.92 -9.72
CA ALA A 124 7.05 7.77 -10.87
C ALA A 124 8.42 7.15 -10.52
N SER A 125 8.54 6.39 -9.43
CA SER A 125 9.81 5.78 -9.07
C SER A 125 10.14 4.55 -9.93
N PHE A 126 11.43 4.22 -10.03
CA PHE A 126 11.90 3.05 -10.76
C PHE A 126 11.19 1.75 -10.33
N MET A 127 10.89 1.62 -9.05
CA MET A 127 10.18 0.46 -8.49
C MET A 127 8.74 0.30 -9.01
N ASN A 128 8.20 1.32 -9.64
CA ASN A 128 6.85 1.27 -10.20
C ASN A 128 6.77 0.60 -11.58
N PHE A 129 7.91 0.25 -12.17
CA PHE A 129 7.94 -0.50 -13.43
C PHE A 129 7.76 -2.00 -13.23
N SER A 130 8.03 -2.51 -12.03
CA SER A 130 7.75 -3.91 -11.71
C SER A 130 6.26 -4.11 -11.40
N PRO A 131 5.68 -5.27 -11.74
CA PRO A 131 4.27 -5.53 -11.45
C PRO A 131 3.97 -5.39 -9.96
N ARG A 132 2.81 -4.82 -9.64
CA ARG A 132 2.35 -4.62 -8.28
C ARG A 132 1.72 -5.89 -7.71
N VAL A 133 2.13 -6.24 -6.49
CA VAL A 133 1.40 -7.16 -5.60
C VAL A 133 1.09 -6.40 -4.33
N MET A 134 -0.17 -6.38 -3.92
CA MET A 134 -0.63 -5.66 -2.74
C MET A 134 -1.11 -6.64 -1.68
N MET A 135 -0.65 -6.46 -0.45
CA MET A 135 -0.98 -7.31 0.69
C MET A 135 -1.40 -6.49 1.90
N HIS A 136 -2.04 -7.13 2.86
CA HIS A 136 -2.34 -6.49 4.14
C HIS A 136 -1.07 -6.32 4.98
N ALA A 137 -0.89 -5.14 5.58
CA ALA A 137 0.32 -4.83 6.35
C ALA A 137 0.53 -5.79 7.53
N ASP A 138 -0.54 -6.28 8.16
CA ASP A 138 -0.44 -7.19 9.30
C ASP A 138 0.11 -8.59 8.92
N ASP A 139 0.13 -8.92 7.63
CA ASP A 139 0.71 -10.17 7.15
C ASP A 139 2.20 -10.06 6.82
N LEU A 140 2.74 -8.84 6.78
CA LEU A 140 4.11 -8.61 6.29
C LEU A 140 5.17 -9.28 7.17
N ALA A 141 5.06 -9.16 8.48
CA ALA A 141 6.04 -9.74 9.40
C ALA A 141 6.18 -11.26 9.26
N ALA A 142 5.06 -11.97 9.05
CA ALA A 142 5.04 -13.42 8.92
C ALA A 142 5.74 -13.91 7.65
N THR A 143 5.83 -13.09 6.60
CA THR A 143 6.55 -13.44 5.36
C THR A 143 8.06 -13.55 5.56
N LYS A 144 8.60 -12.86 6.55
CA LYS A 144 10.04 -12.71 6.82
C LYS A 144 10.85 -12.16 5.65
N LEU A 145 10.21 -11.41 4.78
CA LEU A 145 10.86 -10.79 3.61
C LEU A 145 11.71 -9.58 3.98
N LEU A 146 11.37 -8.85 5.05
CA LEU A 146 12.13 -7.70 5.54
C LEU A 146 12.90 -8.07 6.80
N GLY A 147 14.21 -7.81 6.78
CA GLY A 147 15.11 -7.98 7.90
C GLY A 147 16.03 -6.78 8.07
N LEU A 148 17.02 -6.91 8.95
CA LEU A 148 18.06 -5.91 9.15
C LEU A 148 18.79 -5.66 7.83
N GLY A 149 18.87 -4.38 7.41
CA GLY A 149 19.53 -3.98 6.17
C GLY A 149 18.69 -4.11 4.91
N SER A 150 17.46 -4.60 5.00
CA SER A 150 16.54 -4.62 3.86
C SER A 150 16.17 -3.19 3.44
N ARG A 151 16.04 -2.98 2.11
CA ARG A 151 15.64 -1.69 1.56
C ARG A 151 14.14 -1.70 1.29
N ALA A 152 13.43 -0.77 1.93
CA ALA A 152 12.01 -0.55 1.71
C ALA A 152 11.70 0.94 1.78
N SER A 153 10.63 1.34 1.11
CA SER A 153 10.06 2.67 1.20
C SER A 153 8.86 2.63 2.13
N TYR A 154 8.96 3.34 3.24
CA TYR A 154 7.89 3.46 4.24
C TYR A 154 7.18 4.79 4.06
N ARG A 155 5.85 4.76 4.07
CA ARG A 155 5.04 5.97 3.97
C ARG A 155 4.00 5.99 5.09
N LEU A 156 3.91 7.13 5.75
CA LEU A 156 2.81 7.46 6.63
C LEU A 156 1.89 8.41 5.89
N LEU A 157 0.65 7.97 5.65
CA LEU A 157 -0.39 8.77 5.02
C LEU A 157 -1.19 9.46 6.10
N LEU A 158 -1.44 10.74 5.93
CA LEU A 158 -2.17 11.57 6.89
C LEU A 158 -3.35 12.23 6.19
N ALA A 159 -4.51 12.19 6.84
CA ALA A 159 -5.71 12.88 6.37
C ALA A 159 -6.47 13.49 7.55
N GLY A 160 -7.10 14.65 7.32
CA GLY A 160 -7.99 15.24 8.29
C GLY A 160 -9.22 14.36 8.51
N SER A 161 -9.83 14.45 9.70
CA SER A 161 -11.13 13.84 9.96
C SER A 161 -12.22 14.53 9.13
N ALA A 162 -13.41 13.92 9.04
CA ALA A 162 -14.54 14.50 8.31
C ALA A 162 -14.92 15.90 8.81
N ASP A 163 -14.66 16.19 10.08
CA ASP A 163 -14.96 17.49 10.72
C ASP A 163 -13.82 18.51 10.60
N MET A 164 -12.68 18.12 10.04
CA MET A 164 -11.48 18.96 9.93
C MET A 164 -11.39 19.60 8.56
N SER A 165 -11.21 20.92 8.51
CA SER A 165 -10.97 21.60 7.23
C SER A 165 -9.62 21.17 6.64
N LEU A 166 -9.53 21.15 5.30
CA LEU A 166 -8.28 20.82 4.60
C LEU A 166 -7.11 21.69 5.07
N LYS A 167 -7.36 23.00 5.28
CA LYS A 167 -6.34 23.94 5.77
C LYS A 167 -5.84 23.55 7.17
N GLN A 168 -6.74 23.14 8.06
CA GLN A 168 -6.36 22.73 9.41
C GLN A 168 -5.57 21.44 9.41
N ALA A 169 -5.94 20.46 8.57
CA ALA A 169 -5.19 19.23 8.37
C ALA A 169 -3.76 19.53 7.85
N GLN A 170 -3.62 20.42 6.87
CA GLN A 170 -2.33 20.82 6.33
C GLN A 170 -1.45 21.55 7.35
N VAL A 171 -2.04 22.39 8.20
CA VAL A 171 -1.31 23.07 9.28
C VAL A 171 -0.82 22.06 10.30
N ASN A 172 -1.64 21.08 10.68
CA ASN A 172 -1.26 20.05 11.63
C ASN A 172 -0.13 19.17 11.10
N VAL A 173 -0.16 18.85 9.80
CA VAL A 173 0.88 18.06 9.14
C VAL A 173 2.24 18.78 9.11
N LYS A 174 2.25 20.09 8.93
CA LYS A 174 3.50 20.88 8.92
C LYS A 174 4.27 20.85 10.25
N LYS A 175 3.68 20.32 11.31
CA LYS A 175 4.35 20.12 12.61
C LYS A 175 5.23 18.85 12.66
N TYR A 176 5.22 18.05 11.62
CA TYR A 176 5.99 16.81 11.48
C TYR A 176 7.15 17.00 10.51
#